data_3cac180c727fd9e4a03158c8175a397f
#
_entry.id   3cac180c727fd9e4a03158c8175a397f
#
_cell.length_a   1.000
_cell.length_b   1.000
_cell.length_c   1.000
_cell.angle_alpha   90.00
_cell.angle_beta   90.00
_cell.angle_gamma   90.00
#
_symmetry.space_group_name_H-M   'P 1'
#
loop_
_entity.id
_entity.type
_entity.pdbx_description
1 polymer ?
#
loop_
_entity_poly.entity_id
_entity_poly.type
_entity_poly.pdbx_seq_one_letter_code
_entity_poly.pdbx_strand_id
1 'polypeptide(L)'
;CRQVGQAIAGAAVREHDGFEAIPIAMYNMKWDKFLKIVYEARGMGPDRKIVGVQPWMMKMGMIGIAKDYKKRGIESGMDPFNLPDIMDLDLFINNQYTQDLGVQEDDIEEAIADSIRVSQASYDGKVKLLEMKGE
;
A
#
# COMPACT_ATOMS: atom_id res chain seq x y z
N CYS A 1 -7.63 3.99 7.08
CA CYS A 1 -8.05 5.37 7.42
C CYS A 1 -8.16 5.64 8.92
N ARG A 2 -8.67 4.68 9.75
CA ARG A 2 -8.85 4.87 11.20
C ARG A 2 -7.53 5.22 11.91
N GLN A 3 -6.48 4.47 11.67
CA GLN A 3 -5.16 4.67 12.29
C GLN A 3 -4.53 6.02 11.93
N VAL A 4 -4.67 6.45 10.67
CA VAL A 4 -4.21 7.78 10.26
C VAL A 4 -4.98 8.88 11.00
N GLY A 5 -6.29 8.72 11.17
CA GLY A 5 -7.11 9.64 11.96
C GLY A 5 -6.69 9.70 13.43
N GLN A 6 -6.40 8.55 14.04
CA GLN A 6 -5.88 8.46 15.41
C GLN A 6 -4.52 9.15 15.52
N ALA A 7 -3.61 8.92 14.56
CA ALA A 7 -2.29 9.55 14.55
C ALA A 7 -2.39 11.09 14.42
N ILE A 8 -3.28 11.59 13.57
CA ILE A 8 -3.52 13.04 13.45
C ILE A 8 -4.07 13.61 14.77
N ALA A 9 -5.04 12.92 15.41
CA ALA A 9 -5.58 13.34 16.69
C ALA A 9 -4.51 13.33 17.80
N GLY A 10 -3.68 12.28 17.84
CA GLY A 10 -2.55 12.19 18.78
C GLY A 10 -1.51 13.28 18.58
N ALA A 11 -1.17 13.57 17.31
CA ALA A 11 -0.25 14.64 16.99
C ALA A 11 -0.80 16.04 17.37
N ALA A 12 -2.12 16.24 17.21
CA ALA A 12 -2.77 17.52 17.51
C ALA A 12 -2.78 17.86 19.01
N VAL A 13 -2.73 16.87 19.89
CA VAL A 13 -2.72 17.07 21.35
C VAL A 13 -1.31 17.01 21.95
N ARG A 14 -0.30 16.68 21.14
CA ARG A 14 1.09 16.62 21.56
C ARG A 14 1.70 18.02 21.53
N GLU A 15 2.35 18.42 22.63
CA GLU A 15 3.14 19.64 22.63
C GLU A 15 4.38 19.48 21.75
N HIS A 16 4.61 20.39 20.83
CA HIS A 16 5.79 20.46 19.97
C HIS A 16 6.08 21.89 19.56
N ASP A 17 7.34 22.18 19.35
CA ASP A 17 7.80 23.45 18.83
C ASP A 17 8.20 23.31 17.35
N GLY A 18 7.63 24.17 16.50
CA GLY A 18 7.95 24.22 15.08
C GLY A 18 7.37 23.07 14.25
N PHE A 19 8.11 22.62 13.25
CA PHE A 19 7.69 21.56 12.30
C PHE A 19 8.36 20.23 12.65
N GLU A 20 7.56 19.19 12.78
CA GLU A 20 8.02 17.81 13.00
C GLU A 20 7.38 16.88 11.96
N ALA A 21 8.20 16.11 11.23
CA ALA A 21 7.74 15.07 10.32
C ALA A 21 7.78 13.71 11.03
N ILE A 22 6.63 13.15 11.35
CA ILE A 22 6.53 11.87 12.08
C ILE A 22 6.17 10.75 11.10
N PRO A 23 7.05 9.75 10.92
CA PRO A 23 6.72 8.59 10.11
C PRO A 23 5.70 7.71 10.84
N ILE A 24 4.61 7.36 10.15
CA ILE A 24 3.55 6.50 10.70
C ILE A 24 3.62 5.16 10.01
N ALA A 25 3.86 4.11 10.80
CA ALA A 25 3.78 2.73 10.36
C ALA A 25 3.25 1.86 11.48
N MET A 26 2.24 1.05 11.21
CA MET A 26 1.70 0.12 12.20
C MET A 26 2.37 -1.26 12.08
N TYR A 27 2.54 -1.72 10.86
CA TYR A 27 3.08 -3.05 10.58
C TYR A 27 4.18 -2.99 9.52
N ASN A 28 5.28 -3.65 9.82
CA ASN A 28 6.32 -3.95 8.84
C ASN A 28 6.11 -5.38 8.37
N MET A 29 5.89 -5.57 7.08
CA MET A 29 5.57 -6.86 6.50
C MET A 29 6.35 -7.11 5.22
N LYS A 30 6.89 -8.31 5.06
CA LYS A 30 7.50 -8.74 3.81
C LYS A 30 6.44 -9.03 2.75
N TRP A 31 6.81 -8.83 1.49
CA TRP A 31 5.91 -9.04 0.34
C TRP A 31 5.34 -10.46 0.25
N ASP A 32 6.11 -11.48 0.61
CA ASP A 32 5.65 -12.86 0.61
C ASP A 32 4.49 -13.09 1.61
N LYS A 33 4.59 -12.51 2.80
CA LYS A 33 3.51 -12.55 3.79
C LYS A 33 2.29 -11.77 3.32
N PHE A 34 2.49 -10.54 2.82
CA PHE A 34 1.41 -9.70 2.28
C PHE A 34 0.64 -10.42 1.16
N LEU A 35 1.36 -10.97 0.18
CA LEU A 35 0.74 -11.68 -0.94
C LEU A 35 -0.02 -12.94 -0.51
N LYS A 36 0.44 -13.66 0.52
CA LYS A 36 -0.32 -14.79 1.07
C LYS A 36 -1.67 -14.36 1.61
N ILE A 37 -1.71 -13.30 2.43
CA ILE A 37 -2.96 -12.73 2.95
C ILE A 37 -3.89 -12.31 1.81
N VAL A 38 -3.35 -11.65 0.78
CA VAL A 38 -4.12 -11.25 -0.41
C VAL A 38 -4.71 -12.47 -1.12
N TYR A 39 -3.95 -13.55 -1.29
CA TYR A 39 -4.44 -14.76 -1.95
C TYR A 39 -5.55 -15.45 -1.15
N GLU A 40 -5.38 -15.53 0.16
CA GLU A 40 -6.40 -16.09 1.05
C GLU A 40 -7.69 -15.26 1.01
N ALA A 41 -7.57 -13.94 1.13
CA ALA A 41 -8.72 -13.03 1.06
C ALA A 41 -9.47 -13.08 -0.29
N ARG A 42 -8.78 -13.45 -1.38
CA ARG A 42 -9.39 -13.67 -2.69
C ARG A 42 -9.89 -15.09 -2.93
N GLY A 43 -9.81 -15.96 -1.93
CA GLY A 43 -10.16 -17.38 -2.08
C GLY A 43 -9.25 -18.15 -3.04
N MET A 44 -8.06 -17.63 -3.32
CA MET A 44 -7.03 -18.33 -4.06
C MET A 44 -6.31 -19.27 -3.10
N GLY A 45 -6.30 -20.57 -3.36
CA GLY A 45 -5.75 -21.56 -2.42
C GLY A 45 -4.36 -21.21 -1.86
N PRO A 46 -4.02 -21.70 -0.66
CA PRO A 46 -2.79 -21.35 0.08
C PRO A 46 -1.51 -21.82 -0.63
N ASP A 47 -1.63 -22.78 -1.54
CA ASP A 47 -0.50 -23.41 -2.24
C ASP A 47 0.01 -22.61 -3.46
N ARG A 48 -0.51 -21.40 -3.66
CA ARG A 48 -0.09 -20.59 -4.80
C ARG A 48 1.37 -20.15 -4.62
N LYS A 49 2.23 -20.61 -5.51
CA LYS A 49 3.65 -20.30 -5.47
C LYS A 49 3.88 -18.82 -5.74
N ILE A 50 4.52 -18.14 -4.79
CA ILE A 50 5.04 -16.79 -4.98
C ILE A 50 6.41 -16.93 -5.65
N VAL A 51 6.57 -16.35 -6.81
CA VAL A 51 7.83 -16.38 -7.56
C VAL A 51 8.52 -15.02 -7.41
N GLY A 52 9.71 -15.03 -6.83
CA GLY A 52 10.57 -13.85 -6.80
C GLY A 52 11.10 -13.55 -8.22
N VAL A 53 10.94 -12.31 -8.64
CA VAL A 53 11.44 -11.84 -9.94
C VAL A 53 12.64 -10.94 -9.68
N GLN A 54 13.74 -11.17 -10.42
CA GLN A 54 14.92 -10.33 -10.29
C GLN A 54 14.63 -8.89 -10.76
N PRO A 55 15.20 -7.85 -10.10
CA PRO A 55 14.92 -6.44 -10.43
C PRO A 55 15.11 -6.10 -11.91
N TRP A 56 16.13 -6.64 -12.55
CA TRP A 56 16.38 -6.41 -13.98
C TRP A 56 15.27 -6.97 -14.89
N MET A 57 14.70 -8.13 -14.53
CA MET A 57 13.56 -8.71 -15.27
C MET A 57 12.31 -7.85 -15.11
N MET A 58 12.09 -7.31 -13.91
CA MET A 58 11.00 -6.36 -13.69
C MET A 58 11.19 -5.09 -14.52
N LYS A 59 12.40 -4.52 -14.56
CA LYS A 59 12.71 -3.35 -15.41
C LYS A 59 12.40 -3.60 -16.88
N MET A 60 12.72 -4.78 -17.41
CA MET A 60 12.35 -5.16 -18.78
C MET A 60 10.83 -5.20 -18.99
N GLY A 61 10.07 -5.77 -18.04
CA GLY A 61 8.62 -5.78 -18.07
C GLY A 61 8.01 -4.38 -18.05
N MET A 62 8.61 -3.46 -17.26
CA MET A 62 8.15 -2.07 -17.15
C MET A 62 8.27 -1.30 -18.46
N ILE A 63 9.19 -1.66 -19.37
CA ILE A 63 9.30 -1.05 -20.71
C ILE A 63 7.99 -1.25 -21.48
N GLY A 64 7.41 -2.44 -21.42
CA GLY A 64 6.13 -2.73 -22.06
C GLY A 64 4.98 -1.90 -21.47
N ILE A 65 4.92 -1.84 -20.14
CA ILE A 65 3.89 -1.07 -19.42
C ILE A 65 4.02 0.43 -19.71
N ALA A 66 5.23 0.98 -19.66
CA ALA A 66 5.48 2.39 -19.96
C ALA A 66 5.07 2.76 -21.41
N LYS A 67 5.33 1.89 -22.38
CA LYS A 67 4.90 2.07 -23.77
C LYS A 67 3.37 2.03 -23.89
N ASP A 68 2.70 1.10 -23.19
CA ASP A 68 1.23 1.01 -23.19
C ASP A 68 0.61 2.25 -22.56
N TYR A 69 1.11 2.71 -21.42
CA TYR A 69 0.65 3.93 -20.75
C TYR A 69 0.80 5.16 -21.65
N LYS A 70 1.98 5.32 -22.29
CA LYS A 70 2.21 6.39 -23.25
C LYS A 70 1.25 6.34 -24.44
N LYS A 71 0.99 5.15 -24.97
CA LYS A 71 0.07 4.96 -26.09
C LYS A 71 -1.38 5.30 -25.71
N ARG A 72 -1.77 5.02 -24.48
CA ARG A 72 -3.13 5.26 -23.97
C ARG A 72 -3.32 6.65 -23.36
N GLY A 73 -2.27 7.47 -23.28
CA GLY A 73 -2.31 8.78 -22.64
C GLY A 73 -2.57 8.71 -21.12
N ILE A 74 -2.18 7.59 -20.48
CA ILE A 74 -2.34 7.41 -19.04
C ILE A 74 -1.14 8.04 -18.35
N GLU A 75 -1.38 9.02 -17.49
CA GLU A 75 -0.37 9.51 -16.55
C GLU A 75 -0.32 8.55 -15.35
N SER A 76 0.83 7.93 -15.18
CA SER A 76 1.11 7.17 -13.96
C SER A 76 1.60 8.14 -12.89
N GLY A 77 0.98 8.14 -11.71
CA GLY A 77 1.46 8.93 -10.57
C GLY A 77 2.85 8.51 -10.06
N MET A 78 3.40 7.44 -10.62
CA MET A 78 4.74 6.94 -10.34
C MET A 78 5.40 6.50 -11.63
N ASP A 79 6.69 6.82 -11.81
CA ASP A 79 7.46 6.32 -12.94
C ASP A 79 7.59 4.80 -12.84
N PRO A 80 7.06 4.04 -13.84
CA PRO A 80 7.15 2.59 -13.83
C PRO A 80 8.58 2.05 -13.72
N PHE A 81 9.58 2.79 -14.21
CA PHE A 81 10.99 2.36 -14.14
C PHE A 81 11.58 2.41 -12.72
N ASN A 82 11.04 3.27 -11.85
CA ASN A 82 11.48 3.38 -10.46
C ASN A 82 10.80 2.34 -9.54
N LEU A 83 9.70 1.74 -9.98
CA LEU A 83 8.97 0.78 -9.17
C LEU A 83 9.80 -0.43 -8.72
N PRO A 84 10.61 -1.08 -9.58
CA PRO A 84 11.46 -2.18 -9.16
C PRO A 84 12.48 -1.80 -8.08
N ASP A 85 13.04 -0.59 -8.17
CA ASP A 85 14.02 -0.10 -7.19
C ASP A 85 13.35 0.18 -5.84
N ILE A 86 12.13 0.73 -5.83
CA ILE A 86 11.34 0.95 -4.62
C ILE A 86 10.94 -0.38 -3.97
N MET A 87 10.58 -1.38 -4.77
CA MET A 87 10.17 -2.70 -4.26
C MET A 87 11.35 -3.52 -3.70
N ASP A 88 12.57 -3.21 -4.11
CA ASP A 88 13.79 -3.87 -3.60
C ASP A 88 14.33 -3.21 -2.31
N LEU A 89 13.77 -2.07 -1.92
CA LEU A 89 14.15 -1.39 -0.69
C LEU A 89 13.44 -2.00 0.52
N ASP A 90 14.21 -2.34 1.56
CA ASP A 90 13.69 -2.68 2.89
C ASP A 90 13.27 -1.40 3.62
N LEU A 91 12.10 -0.88 3.29
CA LEU A 91 11.54 0.33 3.90
C LEU A 91 10.77 -0.02 5.19
N PHE A 92 11.48 -0.49 6.21
CA PHE A 92 10.89 -0.70 7.52
C PHE A 92 10.94 0.58 8.35
N ILE A 93 9.79 0.98 8.87
CA ILE A 93 9.64 2.16 9.72
C ILE A 93 9.47 1.68 11.16
N ASN A 94 10.18 2.32 12.11
CA ASN A 94 9.96 2.03 13.52
C ASN A 94 8.54 2.43 13.93
N ASN A 95 7.76 1.48 14.43
CA ASN A 95 6.36 1.70 14.84
C ASN A 95 6.23 2.44 16.18
N GLN A 96 7.34 2.68 16.90
CA GLN A 96 7.34 3.40 18.19
C GLN A 96 6.67 4.77 18.06
N TYR A 97 6.95 5.51 17.00
CA TYR A 97 6.32 6.81 16.74
C TYR A 97 4.79 6.71 16.64
N THR A 98 4.30 5.66 16.02
CA THR A 98 2.86 5.41 15.88
C THR A 98 2.22 5.10 17.24
N GLN A 99 2.90 4.33 18.08
CA GLN A 99 2.45 4.01 19.43
C GLN A 99 2.46 5.25 20.34
N ASP A 100 3.50 6.09 20.24
CA ASP A 100 3.64 7.34 21.01
C ASP A 100 2.50 8.34 20.68
N LEU A 101 1.91 8.24 19.50
CA LEU A 101 0.71 9.00 19.12
C LEU A 101 -0.61 8.36 19.59
N GLY A 102 -0.56 7.28 20.36
CA GLY A 102 -1.74 6.59 20.89
C GLY A 102 -2.56 5.85 19.85
N VAL A 103 -1.96 5.51 18.70
CA VAL A 103 -2.63 4.71 17.67
C VAL A 103 -2.78 3.28 18.14
N GLN A 104 -4.00 2.77 18.11
CA GLN A 104 -4.29 1.40 18.49
C GLN A 104 -3.95 0.43 17.36
N GLU A 105 -3.43 -0.73 17.73
CA GLU A 105 -3.24 -1.83 16.80
C GLU A 105 -4.58 -2.28 16.21
N ASP A 106 -4.53 -2.69 14.95
CA ASP A 106 -5.66 -3.23 14.19
C ASP A 106 -5.30 -4.62 13.67
N ASP A 107 -6.30 -5.43 13.34
CA ASP A 107 -6.05 -6.70 12.66
C ASP A 107 -5.67 -6.39 11.20
N ILE A 108 -4.38 -6.58 10.89
CA ILE A 108 -3.86 -6.29 9.55
C ILE A 108 -4.43 -7.25 8.49
N GLU A 109 -4.71 -8.49 8.86
CA GLU A 109 -5.24 -9.48 7.94
C GLU A 109 -6.69 -9.14 7.59
N GLU A 110 -7.49 -8.77 8.58
CA GLU A 110 -8.85 -8.26 8.36
C GLU A 110 -8.85 -6.97 7.54
N ALA A 111 -7.96 -6.03 7.84
CA ALA A 111 -7.85 -4.76 7.11
C ALA A 111 -7.50 -4.95 5.62
N ILE A 112 -6.61 -5.91 5.33
CA ILE A 112 -6.28 -6.28 3.95
C ILE A 112 -7.46 -6.96 3.28
N ALA A 113 -8.11 -7.90 3.95
CA ALA A 113 -9.27 -8.62 3.44
C ALA A 113 -10.43 -7.66 3.11
N ASP A 114 -10.69 -6.68 3.99
CA ASP A 114 -11.69 -5.64 3.78
C ASP A 114 -11.36 -4.78 2.56
N SER A 115 -10.11 -4.37 2.41
CA SER A 115 -9.67 -3.58 1.26
C SER A 115 -9.86 -4.33 -0.05
N ILE A 116 -9.58 -5.64 -0.06
CA ILE A 116 -9.80 -6.51 -1.22
C ILE A 116 -11.29 -6.66 -1.52
N ARG A 117 -12.11 -6.85 -0.48
CA ARG A 117 -13.58 -6.98 -0.64
C ARG A 117 -14.19 -5.72 -1.24
N VAL A 118 -13.78 -4.54 -0.76
CA VAL A 118 -14.26 -3.25 -1.29
C VAL A 118 -13.78 -3.05 -2.73
N SER A 119 -12.53 -3.36 -3.03
CA SER A 119 -11.97 -3.29 -4.37
C SER A 119 -12.70 -4.21 -5.35
N GLN A 120 -12.98 -5.44 -4.93
CA GLN A 120 -13.74 -6.40 -5.75
C GLN A 120 -15.18 -5.93 -5.97
N ALA A 121 -15.84 -5.42 -4.93
CA ALA A 121 -17.19 -4.87 -5.04
C ALA A 121 -17.27 -3.66 -5.99
N SER A 122 -16.23 -2.84 -6.00
CA SER A 122 -16.10 -1.74 -6.97
C SER A 122 -15.91 -2.25 -8.39
N TYR A 123 -15.04 -3.24 -8.58
CA TYR A 123 -14.83 -3.86 -9.89
C TYR A 123 -16.12 -4.51 -10.44
N ASP A 124 -16.91 -5.14 -9.56
CA ASP A 124 -18.21 -5.74 -9.90
C ASP A 124 -19.33 -4.68 -10.10
N GLY A 125 -19.02 -3.39 -9.96
CA GLY A 125 -19.99 -2.29 -10.07
C GLY A 125 -20.99 -2.20 -8.92
N LYS A 126 -20.77 -2.91 -7.81
CA LYS A 126 -21.66 -2.92 -6.63
C LYS A 126 -21.43 -1.71 -5.73
N VAL A 127 -20.23 -1.14 -5.77
CA VAL A 127 -19.84 0.05 -5.02
C VAL A 127 -19.18 1.05 -5.96
N LYS A 128 -19.66 2.29 -5.94
CA LYS A 128 -19.03 3.38 -6.68
C LYS A 128 -17.95 4.01 -5.80
N LEU A 129 -16.69 3.88 -6.19
CA LEU A 129 -15.60 4.61 -5.55
C LEU A 129 -15.71 6.10 -5.93
N LEU A 130 -15.31 6.97 -4.99
CA LEU A 130 -15.17 8.39 -5.27
C LEU A 130 -14.05 8.58 -6.31
N GLU A 131 -14.42 9.08 -7.48
CA GLU A 131 -13.45 9.55 -8.46
C GLU A 131 -12.91 10.89 -7.97
N MET A 132 -11.62 10.94 -7.64
CA MET A 132 -10.95 12.21 -7.48
C MET A 132 -10.69 12.76 -8.89
N LYS A 133 -11.55 13.69 -9.31
CA LYS A 133 -11.29 14.49 -10.52
C LYS A 133 -10.28 15.53 -10.12
N GLY A 134 -9.06 15.42 -10.66
CA GLY A 134 -8.12 16.54 -10.67
C GLY A 134 -8.75 17.68 -11.48
N GLU A 135 -8.77 18.87 -10.91
CA GLU A 135 -9.05 20.11 -11.64
C GLU A 135 -7.83 20.48 -12.49
#